data_259c5498ee3668a0ef13496290a2f277
#
_entry.id   259c5498ee3668a0ef13496290a2f277
#
_cell.length_a   1.000
_cell.length_b   1.000
_cell.length_c   1.000
_cell.angle_alpha   90.00
_cell.angle_beta   90.00
_cell.angle_gamma   90.00
#
_symmetry.space_group_name_H-M   'P 1'
#
loop_
_entity.id
_entity.type
_entity.pdbx_description
1 polymer ?
#
loop_
_entity_poly.entity_id
_entity_poly.type
_entity_poly.pdbx_seq_one_letter_code
_entity_poly.pdbx_strand_id
1 'polypeptide(L)'
;MDMAASKDNFEYFFTKVLGYEMAPFHREWLERVQNTKRTVTICSRDHGKSVFFHAWCVHQLIFREPPYQMLYISSNQKQTMVHMKDIDRMFTNIPALRKYKPKSGWAVGYMTLTNGNSIIERSVGSQIRGLHPDEIIVDDPMKEFSVAAIQRVSDWFWGDMVPTLHHTSSLRMIGTPFTYTDIFAELTENTEYDVKRYPAINQAGEALWPSRWDIDSLERRKREIGSSKFTREYLCIPISSNTMLFQKEFIDKAKDRTITAKYTGNNEAYKYYIGYDPSLSQD
;
A
#
# COMPACT_ATOMS: atom_id res chain seq x y z
N MET A 1 -21.06 24.36 1.57
CA MET A 1 -19.97 23.51 1.02
C MET A 1 -19.98 23.69 -0.49
N ASP A 2 -18.93 24.27 -1.02
CA ASP A 2 -18.84 24.57 -2.45
C ASP A 2 -18.26 23.36 -3.20
N MET A 3 -19.12 22.61 -3.87
CA MET A 3 -18.72 21.46 -4.68
C MET A 3 -17.99 21.88 -5.96
N ALA A 4 -18.18 23.11 -6.45
CA ALA A 4 -17.43 23.61 -7.60
C ALA A 4 -15.97 23.86 -7.22
N ALA A 5 -15.71 24.45 -6.04
CA ALA A 5 -14.36 24.62 -5.51
C ALA A 5 -13.64 23.27 -5.23
N SER A 6 -14.43 22.21 -5.02
CA SER A 6 -13.87 20.86 -4.77
C SER A 6 -13.34 20.20 -6.04
N LYS A 7 -13.79 20.58 -7.23
CA LYS A 7 -13.42 19.91 -8.49
C LYS A 7 -11.90 19.93 -8.71
N ASP A 8 -11.31 21.10 -8.54
CA ASP A 8 -9.89 21.32 -8.81
C ASP A 8 -9.04 21.36 -7.52
N ASN A 9 -9.68 21.15 -6.36
CA ASN A 9 -9.02 21.22 -5.06
C ASN A 9 -9.44 20.04 -4.16
N PHE A 10 -8.70 18.95 -4.27
CA PHE A 10 -8.90 17.77 -3.43
C PHE A 10 -8.71 18.07 -1.94
N GLU A 11 -7.76 18.94 -1.55
CA GLU A 11 -7.57 19.29 -0.14
C GLU A 11 -8.83 19.98 0.43
N TYR A 12 -9.46 20.88 -0.34
CA TYR A 12 -10.73 21.46 0.06
C TYR A 12 -11.82 20.39 0.20
N PHE A 13 -11.93 19.48 -0.76
CA PHE A 13 -12.86 18.35 -0.69
C PHE A 13 -12.63 17.51 0.55
N PHE A 14 -11.39 17.10 0.79
CA PHE A 14 -11.00 16.25 1.92
C PHE A 14 -11.27 16.91 3.28
N THR A 15 -10.95 18.23 3.40
CA THR A 15 -11.03 18.93 4.69
C THR A 15 -12.40 19.58 4.92
N LYS A 16 -13.02 20.18 3.91
CA LYS A 16 -14.26 20.97 4.07
C LYS A 16 -15.52 20.21 3.74
N VAL A 17 -15.47 19.28 2.77
CA VAL A 17 -16.64 18.48 2.41
C VAL A 17 -16.69 17.20 3.26
N LEU A 18 -15.58 16.49 3.40
CA LEU A 18 -15.51 15.24 4.15
C LEU A 18 -15.19 15.44 5.64
N GLY A 19 -14.60 16.57 6.04
CA GLY A 19 -14.30 16.90 7.43
C GLY A 19 -13.06 16.21 8.00
N TYR A 20 -12.14 15.75 7.14
CA TYR A 20 -10.91 15.09 7.57
C TYR A 20 -9.75 16.06 7.76
N GLU A 21 -8.79 15.70 8.61
CA GLU A 21 -7.54 16.43 8.77
C GLU A 21 -6.56 16.06 7.65
N MET A 22 -5.97 17.06 7.00
CA MET A 22 -4.92 16.89 5.99
C MET A 22 -3.55 17.14 6.61
N ALA A 23 -2.84 16.09 6.97
CA ALA A 23 -1.46 16.18 7.47
C ALA A 23 -0.47 16.50 6.32
N PRO A 24 0.75 17.01 6.63
CA PRO A 24 1.75 17.34 5.59
C PRO A 24 2.07 16.19 4.65
N PHE A 25 2.23 14.98 5.15
CA PHE A 25 2.50 13.80 4.33
C PHE A 25 1.31 13.38 3.44
N HIS A 26 0.06 13.72 3.83
CA HIS A 26 -1.11 13.54 2.95
C HIS A 26 -1.07 14.49 1.75
N ARG A 27 -0.55 15.73 1.92
CA ARG A 27 -0.34 16.65 0.80
C ARG A 27 0.68 16.12 -0.18
N GLU A 28 1.72 15.50 0.32
CA GLU A 28 2.71 14.84 -0.51
C GLU A 28 2.10 13.64 -1.27
N TRP A 29 1.23 12.84 -0.63
CA TRP A 29 0.49 11.79 -1.35
C TRP A 29 -0.37 12.38 -2.46
N LEU A 30 -1.06 13.49 -2.18
CA LEU A 30 -1.87 14.19 -3.16
C LEU A 30 -1.03 14.62 -4.37
N GLU A 31 0.09 15.27 -4.15
CA GLU A 31 1.02 15.68 -5.20
C GLU A 31 1.48 14.48 -6.06
N ARG A 32 1.86 13.39 -5.41
CA ARG A 32 2.29 12.16 -6.09
C ARG A 32 1.18 11.53 -6.94
N VAL A 33 -0.03 11.37 -6.41
CA VAL A 33 -1.13 10.76 -7.18
C VAL A 33 -1.64 11.66 -8.31
N GLN A 34 -1.45 12.97 -8.21
CA GLN A 34 -1.80 13.91 -9.27
C GLN A 34 -0.78 13.92 -10.42
N ASN A 35 0.50 13.75 -10.11
CA ASN A 35 1.60 13.94 -11.07
C ASN A 35 2.18 12.63 -11.61
N THR A 36 1.90 11.49 -10.98
CA THR A 36 2.50 10.20 -11.33
C THR A 36 1.43 9.13 -11.55
N LYS A 37 1.57 8.34 -12.62
CA LYS A 37 0.61 7.27 -12.95
C LYS A 37 0.76 6.01 -12.09
N ARG A 38 1.94 5.73 -11.59
CA ARG A 38 2.29 4.51 -10.85
C ARG A 38 2.84 4.89 -9.49
N THR A 39 1.99 4.97 -8.45
CA THR A 39 2.44 5.33 -7.10
C THR A 39 2.29 4.17 -6.14
N VAL A 40 3.31 3.97 -5.32
CA VAL A 40 3.31 3.01 -4.22
C VAL A 40 3.57 3.76 -2.92
N THR A 41 2.61 3.75 -2.02
CA THR A 41 2.67 4.44 -0.74
C THR A 41 2.78 3.41 0.39
N ILE A 42 3.98 3.20 0.87
CA ILE A 42 4.27 2.34 2.01
C ILE A 42 4.18 3.20 3.26
N CYS A 43 3.14 3.01 4.07
CA CYS A 43 2.90 3.88 5.21
C CYS A 43 2.50 3.09 6.45
N SER A 44 2.92 3.61 7.59
CA SER A 44 2.60 3.07 8.91
C SER A 44 1.11 2.90 9.14
N ARG A 45 0.76 1.95 10.02
CA ARG A 45 -0.62 1.70 10.42
C ARG A 45 -1.23 2.92 11.10
N ASP A 46 -2.55 3.10 10.94
CA ASP A 46 -3.35 4.17 11.55
C ASP A 46 -2.97 5.62 11.15
N HIS A 47 -2.26 5.77 10.03
CA HIS A 47 -1.90 7.07 9.45
C HIS A 47 -2.79 7.50 8.27
N GLY A 48 -4.05 7.04 8.26
CA GLY A 48 -5.07 7.55 7.35
C GLY A 48 -5.02 7.02 5.91
N LYS A 49 -4.22 5.97 5.62
CA LYS A 49 -4.10 5.40 4.25
C LYS A 49 -5.45 5.19 3.57
N SER A 50 -6.25 4.29 4.12
CA SER A 50 -7.52 3.91 3.50
C SER A 50 -8.49 5.08 3.44
N VAL A 51 -8.55 5.94 4.48
CA VAL A 51 -9.41 7.14 4.49
C VAL A 51 -9.04 8.10 3.36
N PHE A 52 -7.75 8.36 3.15
CA PHE A 52 -7.28 9.22 2.06
C PHE A 52 -7.69 8.65 0.69
N PHE A 53 -7.46 7.36 0.47
CA PHE A 53 -7.75 6.75 -0.83
C PHE A 53 -9.24 6.48 -1.06
N HIS A 54 -10.05 6.27 -0.01
CA HIS A 54 -11.51 6.31 -0.14
C HIS A 54 -11.99 7.69 -0.59
N ALA A 55 -11.48 8.74 0.04
CA ALA A 55 -11.79 10.12 -0.35
C ALA A 55 -11.33 10.42 -1.79
N TRP A 56 -10.14 9.92 -2.17
CA TRP A 56 -9.64 10.02 -3.53
C TRP A 56 -10.57 9.34 -4.52
N CYS A 57 -11.01 8.10 -4.27
CA CYS A 57 -11.98 7.40 -5.11
C CYS A 57 -13.26 8.22 -5.28
N VAL A 58 -13.86 8.70 -4.17
CA VAL A 58 -15.09 9.50 -4.21
C VAL A 58 -14.90 10.77 -5.04
N HIS A 59 -13.76 11.45 -4.86
CA HIS A 59 -13.45 12.66 -5.63
C HIS A 59 -13.33 12.37 -7.13
N GLN A 60 -12.54 11.35 -7.50
CA GLN A 60 -12.36 10.98 -8.91
C GLN A 60 -13.70 10.56 -9.56
N LEU A 61 -14.51 9.74 -8.88
CA LEU A 61 -15.82 9.31 -9.37
C LEU A 61 -16.79 10.46 -9.59
N ILE A 62 -16.70 11.53 -8.80
CA ILE A 62 -17.58 12.69 -8.94
C ILE A 62 -17.13 13.63 -10.06
N PHE A 63 -15.82 13.87 -10.19
CA PHE A 63 -15.30 14.99 -10.96
C PHE A 63 -14.61 14.62 -12.27
N ARG A 64 -14.27 13.32 -12.48
CA ARG A 64 -13.75 12.86 -13.78
C ARG A 64 -14.87 12.83 -14.83
N GLU A 65 -14.50 13.14 -16.05
CA GLU A 65 -15.40 13.01 -17.19
C GLU A 65 -15.79 11.55 -17.42
N PRO A 66 -17.09 11.25 -17.60
CA PRO A 66 -17.56 9.90 -17.85
C PRO A 66 -17.31 9.45 -19.29
N PRO A 67 -17.14 8.13 -19.53
CA PRO A 67 -17.13 7.08 -18.52
C PRO A 67 -15.75 6.98 -17.83
N TYR A 68 -15.74 6.89 -16.50
CA TYR A 68 -14.54 6.66 -15.71
C TYR A 68 -14.76 5.47 -14.80
N GLN A 69 -13.92 4.45 -14.91
CA GLN A 69 -14.06 3.22 -14.16
C GLN A 69 -12.85 2.99 -13.24
N MET A 70 -13.13 2.72 -11.98
CA MET A 70 -12.11 2.36 -10.98
C MET A 70 -12.26 0.91 -10.54
N LEU A 71 -11.13 0.27 -10.21
CA LEU A 71 -11.12 -0.95 -9.42
C LEU A 71 -10.58 -0.65 -8.03
N TYR A 72 -11.24 -1.17 -7.00
CA TYR A 72 -10.72 -1.20 -5.64
C TYR A 72 -10.39 -2.64 -5.24
N ILE A 73 -9.14 -2.89 -4.91
CA ILE A 73 -8.60 -4.22 -4.70
C ILE A 73 -7.97 -4.31 -3.33
N SER A 74 -8.26 -5.38 -2.58
CA SER A 74 -7.56 -5.70 -1.33
C SER A 74 -7.23 -7.19 -1.26
N SER A 75 -6.61 -7.63 -0.18
CA SER A 75 -6.10 -9.00 -0.01
C SER A 75 -7.16 -10.10 -0.18
N ASN A 76 -8.42 -9.82 0.12
CA ASN A 76 -9.55 -10.72 -0.07
C ASN A 76 -10.87 -9.95 -0.16
N GLN A 77 -11.92 -10.62 -0.66
CA GLN A 77 -13.23 -10.00 -0.88
C GLN A 77 -13.85 -9.40 0.39
N LYS A 78 -13.73 -10.05 1.54
CA LYS A 78 -14.28 -9.53 2.81
C LYS A 78 -13.64 -8.18 3.15
N GLN A 79 -12.32 -8.06 2.98
CA GLN A 79 -11.59 -6.82 3.24
C GLN A 79 -11.98 -5.75 2.23
N THR A 80 -12.03 -6.09 0.93
CA THR A 80 -12.43 -5.13 -0.11
C THR A 80 -13.84 -4.60 0.14
N MET A 81 -14.78 -5.46 0.56
CA MET A 81 -16.14 -5.04 0.89
C MET A 81 -16.23 -4.12 2.11
N VAL A 82 -15.27 -4.18 3.05
CA VAL A 82 -15.19 -3.17 4.14
C VAL A 82 -14.87 -1.79 3.55
N HIS A 83 -13.87 -1.70 2.71
CA HIS A 83 -13.49 -0.44 2.04
C HIS A 83 -14.64 0.10 1.16
N MET A 84 -15.29 -0.76 0.39
CA MET A 84 -16.44 -0.36 -0.44
C MET A 84 -17.61 0.17 0.39
N LYS A 85 -17.88 -0.43 1.56
CA LYS A 85 -18.89 0.08 2.50
C LYS A 85 -18.51 1.46 3.06
N ASP A 86 -17.24 1.72 3.30
CA ASP A 86 -16.80 3.04 3.77
C ASP A 86 -16.96 4.11 2.68
N ILE A 87 -16.67 3.78 1.41
CA ILE A 87 -16.96 4.62 0.26
C ILE A 87 -18.49 4.86 0.12
N ASP A 88 -19.32 3.81 0.23
CA ASP A 88 -20.77 3.93 0.20
C ASP A 88 -21.30 4.85 1.31
N ARG A 89 -20.75 4.75 2.52
CA ARG A 89 -21.12 5.63 3.65
C ARG A 89 -20.83 7.09 3.36
N MET A 90 -19.78 7.44 2.63
CA MET A 90 -19.54 8.83 2.22
C MET A 90 -20.67 9.35 1.34
N PHE A 91 -21.10 8.58 0.34
CA PHE A 91 -22.24 8.95 -0.51
C PHE A 91 -23.58 8.99 0.25
N THR A 92 -23.75 8.15 1.27
CA THR A 92 -24.99 8.06 2.03
C THR A 92 -25.11 9.13 3.11
N ASN A 93 -24.03 9.37 3.86
CA ASN A 93 -24.07 10.19 5.07
C ASN A 93 -23.77 11.68 4.80
N ILE A 94 -22.99 12.00 3.75
CA ILE A 94 -22.62 13.38 3.45
C ILE A 94 -23.67 14.01 2.52
N PRO A 95 -24.43 15.01 2.98
CA PRO A 95 -25.54 15.57 2.21
C PRO A 95 -25.17 16.04 0.80
N ALA A 96 -23.99 16.68 0.65
CA ALA A 96 -23.50 17.18 -0.62
C ALA A 96 -23.22 16.07 -1.65
N LEU A 97 -23.00 14.82 -1.21
CA LEU A 97 -22.67 13.69 -2.05
C LEU A 97 -23.87 12.82 -2.43
N ARG A 98 -24.99 12.91 -1.69
CA ARG A 98 -26.18 12.06 -1.89
C ARG A 98 -26.75 12.12 -3.32
N LYS A 99 -26.64 13.26 -3.99
CA LYS A 99 -27.13 13.44 -5.37
C LYS A 99 -26.43 12.56 -6.40
N TYR A 100 -25.21 12.08 -6.08
CA TYR A 100 -24.45 11.21 -6.96
C TYR A 100 -24.82 9.73 -6.80
N LYS A 101 -25.51 9.37 -5.72
CA LYS A 101 -26.05 8.03 -5.49
C LYS A 101 -27.40 7.87 -6.18
N PRO A 102 -27.55 6.96 -7.16
CA PRO A 102 -28.82 6.75 -7.84
C PRO A 102 -29.86 6.13 -6.88
N LYS A 103 -31.15 6.34 -7.19
CA LYS A 103 -32.27 5.81 -6.39
C LYS A 103 -32.42 4.28 -6.50
N SER A 104 -31.93 3.67 -7.56
CA SER A 104 -31.99 2.23 -7.82
C SER A 104 -30.72 1.76 -8.51
N GLY A 105 -30.46 0.45 -8.50
CA GLY A 105 -29.28 -0.14 -9.15
C GLY A 105 -27.96 0.06 -8.41
N TRP A 106 -28.00 0.52 -7.15
CA TRP A 106 -26.80 0.70 -6.32
C TRP A 106 -26.45 -0.59 -5.58
N ALA A 107 -25.31 -1.16 -5.92
CA ALA A 107 -24.75 -2.33 -5.22
C ALA A 107 -23.37 -1.96 -4.65
N VAL A 108 -23.11 -2.25 -3.39
CA VAL A 108 -21.86 -1.85 -2.70
C VAL A 108 -20.61 -2.41 -3.37
N GLY A 109 -20.67 -3.63 -3.95
CA GLY A 109 -19.55 -4.22 -4.68
C GLY A 109 -19.36 -3.69 -6.10
N TYR A 110 -20.38 -3.00 -6.63
CA TYR A 110 -20.36 -2.36 -7.95
C TYR A 110 -21.21 -1.10 -7.92
N MET A 111 -20.59 0.02 -7.61
CA MET A 111 -21.26 1.30 -7.48
C MET A 111 -21.13 2.08 -8.80
N THR A 112 -22.26 2.41 -9.41
CA THR A 112 -22.34 3.33 -10.56
C THR A 112 -23.04 4.61 -10.11
N LEU A 113 -22.37 5.74 -10.27
CA LEU A 113 -22.90 7.06 -9.91
C LEU A 113 -23.89 7.57 -10.95
N THR A 114 -24.66 8.61 -10.57
CA THR A 114 -25.62 9.27 -11.48
C THR A 114 -24.98 9.92 -12.70
N ASN A 115 -23.67 10.21 -12.66
CA ASN A 115 -22.92 10.71 -13.83
C ASN A 115 -22.40 9.59 -14.75
N GLY A 116 -22.58 8.32 -14.39
CA GLY A 116 -22.11 7.16 -15.16
C GLY A 116 -20.74 6.60 -14.76
N ASN A 117 -19.98 7.28 -13.92
CA ASN A 117 -18.72 6.79 -13.40
C ASN A 117 -18.95 5.63 -12.42
N SER A 118 -18.01 4.69 -12.35
CA SER A 118 -18.19 3.47 -11.56
C SER A 118 -16.93 3.02 -10.83
N ILE A 119 -17.15 2.30 -9.73
CA ILE A 119 -16.10 1.60 -8.99
C ILE A 119 -16.54 0.17 -8.71
N ILE A 120 -15.63 -0.77 -8.96
CA ILE A 120 -15.86 -2.20 -8.86
C ILE A 120 -14.92 -2.79 -7.82
N GLU A 121 -15.44 -3.61 -6.92
CA GLU A 121 -14.63 -4.38 -5.98
C GLU A 121 -13.97 -5.56 -6.68
N ARG A 122 -12.73 -5.83 -6.30
CA ARG A 122 -12.01 -7.06 -6.65
C ARG A 122 -11.09 -7.45 -5.48
N SER A 123 -10.61 -8.66 -5.50
CA SER A 123 -9.60 -9.13 -4.54
C SER A 123 -8.38 -9.66 -5.26
N VAL A 124 -7.26 -9.70 -4.57
CA VAL A 124 -6.06 -10.40 -5.06
C VAL A 124 -6.41 -11.83 -5.48
N GLY A 125 -5.95 -12.24 -6.65
CA GLY A 125 -6.24 -13.55 -7.25
C GLY A 125 -7.60 -13.67 -7.93
N SER A 126 -8.47 -12.64 -7.90
CA SER A 126 -9.71 -12.67 -8.65
C SER A 126 -9.49 -12.40 -10.14
N GLN A 127 -10.41 -12.88 -10.97
CA GLN A 127 -10.38 -12.62 -12.40
C GLN A 127 -10.68 -11.14 -12.67
N ILE A 128 -9.73 -10.45 -13.30
CA ILE A 128 -9.83 -9.04 -13.68
C ILE A 128 -9.51 -8.80 -15.16
N ARG A 129 -9.06 -9.84 -15.86
CA ARG A 129 -8.81 -9.78 -17.32
C ARG A 129 -10.09 -9.41 -18.05
N GLY A 130 -9.97 -8.50 -19.01
CA GLY A 130 -11.12 -7.97 -19.76
C GLY A 130 -11.77 -6.72 -19.12
N LEU A 131 -11.39 -6.37 -17.89
CA LEU A 131 -11.67 -5.06 -17.33
C LEU A 131 -10.56 -4.10 -17.78
N HIS A 132 -10.94 -2.90 -18.15
CA HIS A 132 -10.00 -1.88 -18.62
C HIS A 132 -10.19 -0.60 -17.80
N PRO A 133 -9.84 -0.61 -16.52
CA PRO A 133 -10.09 0.51 -15.63
C PRO A 133 -9.19 1.71 -15.95
N ASP A 134 -9.70 2.90 -15.69
CA ASP A 134 -8.94 4.13 -15.75
C ASP A 134 -8.01 4.26 -14.55
N GLU A 135 -8.42 3.72 -13.39
CA GLU A 135 -7.60 3.72 -12.18
C GLU A 135 -7.82 2.46 -11.33
N ILE A 136 -6.72 1.92 -10.80
CA ILE A 136 -6.74 0.82 -9.85
C ILE A 136 -6.19 1.31 -8.51
N ILE A 137 -6.94 1.06 -7.43
CA ILE A 137 -6.47 1.20 -6.05
C ILE A 137 -6.22 -0.21 -5.50
N VAL A 138 -5.00 -0.45 -5.01
CA VAL A 138 -4.63 -1.70 -4.32
C VAL A 138 -4.30 -1.38 -2.87
N ASP A 139 -5.17 -1.77 -1.95
CA ASP A 139 -5.05 -1.48 -0.52
C ASP A 139 -4.75 -2.74 0.28
N ASP A 140 -3.57 -2.77 0.91
CA ASP A 140 -3.06 -3.88 1.72
C ASP A 140 -3.24 -5.26 1.03
N PRO A 141 -2.57 -5.53 -0.12
CA PRO A 141 -2.75 -6.75 -0.90
C PRO A 141 -2.26 -8.02 -0.21
N MET A 142 -1.38 -7.87 0.78
CA MET A 142 -0.78 -8.98 1.51
C MET A 142 -1.63 -9.36 2.73
N LYS A 143 -1.79 -10.68 2.95
CA LYS A 143 -2.52 -11.24 4.09
C LYS A 143 -1.68 -12.19 4.92
N GLU A 144 -0.76 -12.89 4.29
CA GLU A 144 0.01 -13.99 4.87
C GLU A 144 1.49 -13.85 4.55
N PHE A 145 2.34 -14.48 5.40
CA PHE A 145 3.80 -14.44 5.27
C PHE A 145 4.40 -15.63 4.53
N SER A 146 3.57 -16.64 4.15
CA SER A 146 4.10 -17.83 3.49
C SER A 146 4.67 -17.49 2.12
N VAL A 147 5.75 -18.16 1.73
CA VAL A 147 6.39 -17.98 0.42
C VAL A 147 5.36 -18.18 -0.70
N ALA A 148 4.49 -19.18 -0.58
CA ALA A 148 3.45 -19.45 -1.56
C ALA A 148 2.41 -18.33 -1.66
N ALA A 149 2.07 -17.65 -0.54
CA ALA A 149 1.15 -16.52 -0.56
C ALA A 149 1.80 -15.28 -1.19
N ILE A 150 3.07 -15.03 -0.89
CA ILE A 150 3.86 -13.95 -1.49
C ILE A 150 3.93 -14.15 -3.01
N GLN A 151 4.31 -15.35 -3.46
CA GLN A 151 4.42 -15.68 -4.88
C GLN A 151 3.08 -15.53 -5.61
N ARG A 152 1.97 -15.99 -5.03
CA ARG A 152 0.63 -15.80 -5.62
C ARG A 152 0.27 -14.35 -5.84
N VAL A 153 0.62 -13.46 -4.89
CA VAL A 153 0.36 -12.02 -5.03
C VAL A 153 1.20 -11.45 -6.16
N SER A 154 2.48 -11.80 -6.22
CA SER A 154 3.40 -11.36 -7.28
C SER A 154 2.94 -11.87 -8.67
N ASP A 155 2.67 -13.16 -8.80
CA ASP A 155 2.22 -13.76 -10.07
C ASP A 155 0.92 -13.11 -10.57
N TRP A 156 -0.06 -12.92 -9.68
CA TRP A 156 -1.30 -12.26 -10.02
C TRP A 156 -1.09 -10.78 -10.37
N PHE A 157 -0.24 -10.07 -9.63
CA PHE A 157 0.03 -8.66 -9.88
C PHE A 157 0.64 -8.45 -11.26
N TRP A 158 1.70 -9.19 -11.59
CA TRP A 158 2.38 -9.04 -12.86
C TRP A 158 1.67 -9.73 -14.02
N GLY A 159 1.06 -10.89 -13.78
CA GLY A 159 0.42 -11.72 -14.82
C GLY A 159 -1.01 -11.33 -15.16
N ASP A 160 -1.78 -10.85 -14.20
CA ASP A 160 -3.20 -10.54 -14.40
C ASP A 160 -3.52 -9.05 -14.25
N MET A 161 -3.03 -8.39 -13.19
CA MET A 161 -3.45 -7.03 -12.86
C MET A 161 -2.76 -5.99 -13.77
N VAL A 162 -1.44 -6.00 -13.86
CA VAL A 162 -0.69 -5.02 -14.69
C VAL A 162 -1.13 -5.06 -16.15
N PRO A 163 -1.35 -6.23 -16.79
CA PRO A 163 -1.83 -6.28 -18.17
C PRO A 163 -3.23 -5.69 -18.43
N THR A 164 -4.05 -5.46 -17.40
CA THR A 164 -5.36 -4.80 -17.57
C THR A 164 -5.25 -3.28 -17.67
N LEU A 165 -4.10 -2.72 -17.29
CA LEU A 165 -3.87 -1.28 -17.33
C LEU A 165 -3.55 -0.82 -18.75
N HIS A 166 -4.31 0.16 -19.24
CA HIS A 166 -3.95 0.91 -20.44
C HIS A 166 -2.77 1.84 -20.17
N HIS A 167 -2.16 2.36 -21.23
CA HIS A 167 -1.09 3.36 -21.14
C HIS A 167 -1.54 4.66 -20.43
N THR A 168 -2.85 4.95 -20.42
CA THR A 168 -3.45 6.10 -19.72
C THR A 168 -3.86 5.80 -18.29
N SER A 169 -4.07 4.53 -17.93
CA SER A 169 -4.55 4.13 -16.62
C SER A 169 -3.56 4.44 -15.51
N SER A 170 -4.09 4.71 -14.33
CA SER A 170 -3.31 4.93 -13.11
C SER A 170 -3.39 3.75 -12.15
N LEU A 171 -2.29 3.52 -11.42
CA LEU A 171 -2.24 2.53 -10.33
C LEU A 171 -1.78 3.21 -9.04
N ARG A 172 -2.54 3.01 -7.97
CA ARG A 172 -2.25 3.47 -6.62
C ARG A 172 -2.17 2.28 -5.69
N MET A 173 -0.97 1.91 -5.30
CA MET A 173 -0.78 0.84 -4.33
C MET A 173 -0.42 1.42 -2.98
N ILE A 174 -1.11 0.95 -1.95
CA ILE A 174 -0.92 1.40 -0.57
C ILE A 174 -0.86 0.20 0.35
N GLY A 175 -0.07 0.30 1.39
CA GLY A 175 -0.02 -0.77 2.39
C GLY A 175 1.20 -0.70 3.30
N THR A 176 1.38 -1.81 4.01
CA THR A 176 2.50 -2.04 4.92
C THR A 176 3.28 -3.26 4.41
N PRO A 177 4.62 -3.21 4.32
CA PRO A 177 5.40 -4.33 3.83
C PRO A 177 5.40 -5.47 4.84
N PHE A 178 5.41 -6.70 4.35
CA PHE A 178 5.43 -7.90 5.18
C PHE A 178 6.84 -8.50 5.28
N THR A 179 7.47 -8.71 4.13
CA THR A 179 8.77 -9.37 4.04
C THR A 179 9.70 -8.62 3.08
N TYR A 180 10.97 -9.03 3.06
CA TYR A 180 11.96 -8.45 2.13
C TYR A 180 11.81 -8.92 0.68
N THR A 181 10.86 -9.83 0.41
CA THR A 181 10.63 -10.43 -0.91
C THR A 181 9.18 -10.31 -1.36
N ASP A 182 8.36 -9.48 -0.70
CA ASP A 182 6.98 -9.26 -1.10
C ASP A 182 6.86 -8.26 -2.26
N ILE A 183 5.64 -8.08 -2.74
CA ILE A 183 5.37 -7.19 -3.87
C ILE A 183 5.86 -5.74 -3.65
N PHE A 184 5.90 -5.25 -2.40
CA PHE A 184 6.43 -3.91 -2.12
C PHE A 184 7.94 -3.84 -2.32
N ALA A 185 8.66 -4.94 -2.02
CA ALA A 185 10.09 -5.04 -2.28
C ALA A 185 10.36 -5.05 -3.79
N GLU A 186 9.63 -5.87 -4.56
CA GLU A 186 9.75 -5.92 -6.03
C GLU A 186 9.50 -4.55 -6.67
N LEU A 187 8.45 -3.86 -6.23
CA LEU A 187 8.11 -2.53 -6.73
C LEU A 187 9.13 -1.46 -6.33
N THR A 188 9.82 -1.63 -5.20
CA THR A 188 10.87 -0.70 -4.76
C THR A 188 12.09 -0.75 -5.70
N GLU A 189 12.37 -1.91 -6.30
CA GLU A 189 13.45 -2.09 -7.25
C GLU A 189 13.05 -1.70 -8.70
N ASN A 190 11.77 -1.48 -8.96
CA ASN A 190 11.26 -1.18 -10.29
C ASN A 190 11.13 0.34 -10.51
N THR A 191 11.94 0.90 -11.39
CA THR A 191 12.01 2.35 -11.67
C THR A 191 10.77 2.95 -12.32
N GLU A 192 9.86 2.12 -12.85
CA GLU A 192 8.58 2.57 -13.41
C GLU A 192 7.56 2.98 -12.33
N TYR A 193 7.86 2.68 -11.07
CA TYR A 193 6.99 2.98 -9.93
C TYR A 193 7.62 4.03 -9.03
N ASP A 194 6.84 5.05 -8.70
CA ASP A 194 7.19 6.01 -7.66
C ASP A 194 6.86 5.42 -6.28
N VAL A 195 7.87 4.88 -5.61
CA VAL A 195 7.74 4.21 -4.32
C VAL A 195 8.25 5.10 -3.20
N LYS A 196 7.41 5.37 -2.19
CA LYS A 196 7.82 6.13 -1.01
C LYS A 196 7.33 5.51 0.30
N ARG A 197 8.21 5.57 1.31
CA ARG A 197 7.96 5.05 2.67
C ARG A 197 7.70 6.19 3.64
N TYR A 198 6.69 5.99 4.48
CA TYR A 198 6.23 6.93 5.51
C TYR A 198 6.17 6.21 6.87
N PRO A 199 7.32 6.01 7.53
CA PRO A 199 7.35 5.42 8.86
C PRO A 199 6.74 6.37 9.88
N ALA A 200 6.11 5.82 10.94
CA ALA A 200 5.51 6.62 12.01
C ALA A 200 6.53 7.47 12.78
N ILE A 201 7.79 7.06 12.76
CA ILE A 201 8.92 7.81 13.33
C ILE A 201 9.99 7.90 12.23
N ASN A 202 10.41 9.11 11.91
CA ASN A 202 11.44 9.36 10.92
C ASN A 202 12.86 9.12 11.48
N GLN A 203 13.88 9.27 10.63
CA GLN A 203 15.27 9.08 11.04
C GLN A 203 15.77 10.10 12.09
N ALA A 204 15.13 11.26 12.17
CA ALA A 204 15.42 12.28 13.20
C ALA A 204 14.71 12.00 14.54
N GLY A 205 13.93 10.92 14.64
CA GLY A 205 13.16 10.58 15.84
C GLY A 205 11.85 11.32 15.97
N GLU A 206 11.38 12.00 14.92
CA GLU A 206 10.15 12.79 14.94
C GLU A 206 8.96 11.95 14.46
N ALA A 207 7.79 12.18 15.09
CA ALA A 207 6.56 11.52 14.68
C ALA A 207 6.04 12.05 13.34
N LEU A 208 5.58 11.16 12.46
CA LEU A 208 5.01 11.50 11.16
C LEU A 208 3.71 12.33 11.29
N TRP A 209 2.90 12.02 12.29
CA TRP A 209 1.63 12.69 12.56
C TRP A 209 1.47 13.03 14.04
N PRO A 210 2.18 14.08 14.54
CA PRO A 210 2.23 14.38 15.98
C PRO A 210 0.88 14.68 16.62
N SER A 211 -0.06 15.29 15.86
CA SER A 211 -1.40 15.61 16.37
C SER A 211 -2.25 14.35 16.65
N ARG A 212 -1.92 13.21 16.05
CA ARG A 212 -2.64 11.95 16.20
C ARG A 212 -1.82 10.87 16.91
N TRP A 213 -0.55 10.79 16.59
CA TRP A 213 0.41 9.82 17.11
C TRP A 213 1.68 10.57 17.54
N ASP A 214 1.70 11.07 18.77
CA ASP A 214 2.92 11.61 19.37
C ASP A 214 3.91 10.47 19.72
N ILE A 215 5.16 10.85 20.01
CA ILE A 215 6.22 9.89 20.31
C ILE A 215 5.86 9.01 21.52
N ASP A 216 5.26 9.59 22.57
CA ASP A 216 4.88 8.84 23.78
C ASP A 216 3.81 7.79 23.48
N SER A 217 2.85 8.11 22.61
CA SER A 217 1.81 7.19 22.16
C SER A 217 2.39 6.07 21.29
N LEU A 218 3.35 6.38 20.42
CA LEU A 218 4.07 5.40 19.60
C LEU A 218 4.93 4.47 20.47
N GLU A 219 5.62 5.00 21.48
CA GLU A 219 6.40 4.18 22.41
C GLU A 219 5.49 3.30 23.31
N ARG A 220 4.32 3.79 23.73
CA ARG A 220 3.31 2.95 24.39
C ARG A 220 2.85 1.82 23.49
N ARG A 221 2.55 2.13 22.22
CA ARG A 221 2.14 1.12 21.24
C ARG A 221 3.23 0.07 21.01
N LYS A 222 4.49 0.48 20.96
CA LYS A 222 5.63 -0.43 20.83
C LYS A 222 5.75 -1.41 22.01
N ARG A 223 5.55 -0.92 23.24
CA ARG A 223 5.52 -1.79 24.43
C ARG A 223 4.33 -2.77 24.42
N GLU A 224 3.17 -2.30 23.91
CA GLU A 224 1.94 -3.09 23.84
C GLU A 224 2.05 -4.27 22.85
N ILE A 225 2.55 -4.02 21.63
CA ILE A 225 2.56 -5.03 20.55
C ILE A 225 3.92 -5.73 20.37
N GLY A 226 4.97 -5.24 21.04
CA GLY A 226 6.34 -5.72 20.93
C GLY A 226 7.12 -5.11 19.77
N SER A 227 8.45 -5.07 19.91
CA SER A 227 9.34 -4.37 18.97
C SER A 227 9.24 -4.90 17.54
N SER A 228 9.18 -6.22 17.33
CA SER A 228 9.13 -6.82 16.00
C SER A 228 7.89 -6.40 15.21
N LYS A 229 6.69 -6.49 15.83
CA LYS A 229 5.44 -6.05 15.20
C LYS A 229 5.43 -4.54 14.97
N PHE A 230 5.96 -3.75 15.92
CA PHE A 230 6.07 -2.31 15.79
C PHE A 230 6.97 -1.90 14.62
N THR A 231 8.11 -2.56 14.48
CA THR A 231 9.05 -2.33 13.37
C THR A 231 8.37 -2.52 12.01
N ARG A 232 7.58 -3.55 11.84
CA ARG A 232 6.83 -3.78 10.60
C ARG A 232 5.68 -2.79 10.41
N GLU A 233 4.77 -2.72 11.39
CA GLU A 233 3.50 -2.01 11.24
C GLU A 233 3.65 -0.48 11.31
N TYR A 234 4.64 0.01 12.08
CA TYR A 234 4.81 1.44 12.34
C TYR A 234 6.09 2.02 11.72
N LEU A 235 7.18 1.26 11.64
CA LEU A 235 8.40 1.76 10.98
C LEU A 235 8.48 1.36 9.50
N CYS A 236 7.49 0.61 9.00
CA CYS A 236 7.44 0.15 7.61
C CYS A 236 8.70 -0.65 7.19
N ILE A 237 9.33 -1.33 8.13
CA ILE A 237 10.49 -2.17 7.89
C ILE A 237 10.01 -3.62 7.85
N PRO A 238 10.19 -4.32 6.71
CA PRO A 238 9.87 -5.73 6.63
C PRO A 238 10.61 -6.53 7.70
N ILE A 239 10.01 -7.59 8.19
CA ILE A 239 10.68 -8.55 9.08
C ILE A 239 10.95 -9.83 8.30
N SER A 240 12.06 -10.49 8.63
CA SER A 240 12.29 -11.85 8.17
C SER A 240 11.20 -12.75 8.76
N SER A 241 10.61 -13.60 7.92
CA SER A 241 9.71 -14.63 8.43
C SER A 241 10.49 -15.51 9.41
N ASN A 242 9.83 -15.97 10.48
CA ASN A 242 10.43 -16.93 11.41
C ASN A 242 10.87 -18.26 10.74
N THR A 243 10.56 -18.42 9.47
CA THR A 243 10.97 -19.52 8.58
C THR A 243 12.29 -19.25 7.85
N MET A 244 12.87 -18.05 7.92
CA MET A 244 14.23 -17.85 7.41
C MET A 244 15.24 -18.45 8.38
N LEU A 245 16.03 -19.41 7.91
CA LEU A 245 17.14 -20.05 8.63
C LEU A 245 18.12 -19.01 9.20
N PHE A 246 18.26 -17.85 8.54
CA PHE A 246 19.13 -16.77 8.95
C PHE A 246 18.33 -15.45 9.05
N GLN A 247 18.24 -14.92 10.26
CA GLN A 247 17.63 -13.58 10.46
C GLN A 247 18.62 -12.51 9.97
N LYS A 248 18.10 -11.52 9.23
CA LYS A 248 18.92 -10.45 8.64
C LYS A 248 19.77 -9.71 9.69
N GLU A 249 19.25 -9.55 10.91
CA GLU A 249 19.99 -8.94 12.03
C GLU A 249 21.26 -9.71 12.39
N PHE A 250 21.22 -11.03 12.32
CA PHE A 250 22.41 -11.87 12.57
C PHE A 250 23.37 -11.81 11.39
N ILE A 251 22.85 -11.76 10.15
CA ILE A 251 23.66 -11.58 8.95
C ILE A 251 24.36 -10.21 8.99
N ASP A 252 23.62 -9.15 9.31
CA ASP A 252 24.18 -7.79 9.35
C ASP A 252 25.19 -7.61 10.49
N LYS A 253 24.99 -8.27 11.63
CA LYS A 253 25.98 -8.33 12.72
C LYS A 253 27.21 -9.16 12.37
N ALA A 254 27.02 -10.21 11.55
CA ALA A 254 28.12 -11.08 11.11
C ALA A 254 28.94 -10.47 9.97
N LYS A 255 28.44 -9.44 9.30
CA LYS A 255 29.18 -8.71 8.27
C LYS A 255 30.22 -7.81 8.91
N ASP A 256 31.42 -8.30 9.03
CA ASP A 256 32.55 -7.45 9.35
C ASP A 256 33.03 -6.72 8.09
N ARG A 257 32.66 -5.44 7.98
CA ARG A 257 33.03 -4.57 6.85
C ARG A 257 34.49 -4.13 6.89
N THR A 258 35.21 -4.45 7.95
CA THR A 258 36.64 -4.13 8.10
C THR A 258 37.52 -5.23 7.52
N ILE A 259 36.98 -6.44 7.36
CA ILE A 259 37.68 -7.54 6.73
C ILE A 259 37.57 -7.39 5.21
N THR A 260 38.52 -6.69 4.61
CA THR A 260 38.85 -6.88 3.21
C THR A 260 39.57 -8.23 3.11
N ALA A 261 38.89 -9.23 2.57
CA ALA A 261 39.50 -10.50 2.26
C ALA A 261 40.56 -10.29 1.16
N LYS A 262 41.73 -9.84 1.55
CA LYS A 262 42.93 -10.10 0.76
C LYS A 262 43.25 -11.55 0.94
N TYR A 263 42.88 -12.37 -0.04
CA TYR A 263 43.46 -13.68 -0.19
C TYR A 263 44.97 -13.50 -0.43
N THR A 264 45.77 -13.56 0.62
CA THR A 264 47.21 -13.76 0.52
C THR A 264 47.43 -15.26 0.40
N GLY A 265 47.31 -15.75 -0.86
CA GLY A 265 47.65 -17.13 -1.16
C GLY A 265 49.03 -17.47 -0.64
N ASN A 266 49.14 -18.65 -0.05
CA ASN A 266 50.30 -19.34 0.51
C ASN A 266 50.47 -19.23 2.04
N ASN A 267 49.45 -19.63 2.79
CA ASN A 267 49.69 -20.11 4.12
C ASN A 267 49.20 -21.58 4.19
N GLU A 268 50.12 -22.54 4.01
CA GLU A 268 49.82 -23.98 4.02
C GLU A 268 49.27 -24.48 5.36
N ALA A 269 49.19 -23.62 6.38
CA ALA A 269 48.71 -23.96 7.71
C ALA A 269 47.20 -23.95 7.91
N TYR A 270 46.40 -23.37 6.99
CA TYR A 270 44.94 -23.28 7.15
C TYR A 270 44.18 -23.76 5.92
N LYS A 271 43.32 -24.75 6.11
CA LYS A 271 42.34 -25.17 5.11
C LYS A 271 41.01 -24.49 5.44
N TYR A 272 40.50 -23.69 4.52
CA TYR A 272 39.18 -23.07 4.63
C TYR A 272 38.15 -23.91 3.88
N TYR A 273 37.07 -24.26 4.55
CA TYR A 273 35.94 -24.95 3.94
C TYR A 273 34.74 -24.02 3.99
N ILE A 274 34.18 -23.66 2.83
CA ILE A 274 32.91 -22.99 2.73
C ILE A 274 31.90 -24.04 2.30
N GLY A 275 30.99 -24.43 3.20
CA GLY A 275 29.84 -25.27 2.88
C GLY A 275 28.67 -24.38 2.56
N TYR A 276 28.14 -24.51 1.35
CA TYR A 276 26.85 -23.94 0.96
C TYR A 276 25.97 -25.11 0.53
N ASP A 277 24.90 -25.36 1.27
CA ASP A 277 23.90 -26.35 0.90
C ASP A 277 22.63 -25.61 0.42
N PRO A 278 22.39 -25.51 -0.88
CA PRO A 278 21.20 -24.89 -1.43
C PRO A 278 19.98 -25.81 -1.43
N SER A 279 20.12 -27.08 -1.08
CA SER A 279 19.03 -28.03 -1.12
C SER A 279 18.26 -28.04 0.19
N LEU A 280 17.21 -27.24 0.29
CA LEU A 280 16.05 -27.56 1.09
C LEU A 280 15.16 -28.51 0.25
N SER A 281 15.49 -29.80 0.23
CA SER A 281 14.50 -30.80 -0.17
C SER A 281 13.43 -30.81 0.92
N GLN A 282 12.24 -30.42 0.58
CA GLN A 282 11.06 -30.77 1.34
C GLN A 282 10.79 -32.25 1.08
N ASP A 283 11.09 -33.10 2.02
CA ASP A 283 10.45 -34.41 2.19
C ASP A 283 9.16 -34.21 3.03
#